data_142e3d89d718a0d3a348d434beed6be1
#
_entry.id   142e3d89d718a0d3a348d434beed6be1
#
_cell.length_a   1.000
_cell.length_b   1.000
_cell.length_c   1.000
_cell.angle_alpha   90.00
_cell.angle_beta   90.00
_cell.angle_gamma   90.00
#
_symmetry.space_group_name_H-M   'P 1'
#
loop_
_entity.id
_entity.type
_entity.pdbx_description
1 polymer ?
#
loop_
_entity_poly.entity_id
_entity_poly.type
_entity_poly.pdbx_seq_one_letter_code
_entity_poly.pdbx_strand_id
1 'polypeptide(L)'
;MSTIHLHRTTTATPEQYIAGLTDFGPGRSKPFGNSADRYLKVHRKGPSQADVTEGSNGIWERLHYDWSDPDRVVLTTTDSNVWGGASGHTYTFTRRPDGATDIDVAVVRDGKNFKGRLLGFVLGSIGRGVLESAFEKSVKAIEARNDSSVKPVQPGDQASLAPRGPALAVAPRNRERRAS
;
A
#
# COMPACT_ATOMS: atom_id res chain seq x y z
N MET A 1 -19.46 7.13 -19.58
CA MET A 1 -19.05 6.10 -18.60
C MET A 1 -18.28 5.03 -19.35
N SER A 2 -17.09 4.64 -18.87
CA SER A 2 -16.28 3.54 -19.40
C SER A 2 -15.93 2.59 -18.27
N THR A 3 -15.86 1.28 -18.60
CA THR A 3 -15.41 0.24 -17.66
C THR A 3 -14.26 -0.50 -18.29
N ILE A 4 -13.20 -0.71 -17.52
CA ILE A 4 -12.00 -1.44 -17.92
C ILE A 4 -11.80 -2.58 -16.93
N HIS A 5 -11.58 -3.77 -17.46
CA HIS A 5 -11.28 -4.97 -16.69
C HIS A 5 -9.81 -5.31 -16.85
N LEU A 6 -9.14 -5.53 -15.72
CA LEU A 6 -7.73 -5.92 -15.64
C LEU A 6 -7.66 -7.23 -14.85
N HIS A 7 -6.73 -8.09 -15.22
CA HIS A 7 -6.50 -9.37 -14.55
C HIS A 7 -5.00 -9.59 -14.34
N ARG A 8 -4.61 -10.12 -13.17
CA ARG A 8 -3.25 -10.57 -12.85
C ARG A 8 -3.29 -11.69 -11.84
N THR A 9 -2.31 -12.58 -11.95
CA THR A 9 -2.01 -13.57 -10.91
C THR A 9 -0.83 -13.07 -10.08
N THR A 10 -0.85 -13.29 -8.77
CA THR A 10 0.19 -12.89 -7.81
C THR A 10 0.52 -14.02 -6.85
N THR A 11 1.73 -14.01 -6.30
CA THR A 11 2.14 -14.89 -5.19
C THR A 11 1.67 -14.35 -3.82
N ALA A 12 1.23 -13.10 -3.75
CA ALA A 12 0.68 -12.53 -2.53
C ALA A 12 -0.70 -13.13 -2.20
N THR A 13 -0.97 -13.41 -0.93
CA THR A 13 -2.32 -13.76 -0.50
C THR A 13 -3.26 -12.55 -0.60
N PRO A 14 -4.59 -12.73 -0.63
CA PRO A 14 -5.54 -11.62 -0.61
C PRO A 14 -5.27 -10.64 0.54
N GLU A 15 -5.01 -11.14 1.75
CA GLU A 15 -4.73 -10.32 2.94
C GLU A 15 -3.46 -9.48 2.75
N GLN A 16 -2.40 -10.07 2.18
CA GLN A 16 -1.16 -9.36 1.89
C GLN A 16 -1.37 -8.27 0.84
N TYR A 17 -2.16 -8.56 -0.19
CA TYR A 17 -2.47 -7.58 -1.22
C TYR A 17 -3.34 -6.44 -0.66
N ILE A 18 -4.39 -6.77 0.11
CA ILE A 18 -5.25 -5.79 0.79
C ILE A 18 -4.43 -4.91 1.73
N ALA A 19 -3.53 -5.50 2.53
CA ALA A 19 -2.63 -4.74 3.41
C ALA A 19 -1.76 -3.74 2.63
N GLY A 20 -1.23 -4.13 1.47
CA GLY A 20 -0.47 -3.25 0.59
C GLY A 20 -1.35 -2.16 -0.04
N LEU A 21 -2.54 -2.51 -0.51
CA LEU A 21 -3.50 -1.59 -1.13
C LEU A 21 -4.02 -0.54 -0.13
N THR A 22 -4.17 -0.90 1.14
CA THR A 22 -4.69 -0.04 2.22
C THR A 22 -3.61 0.56 3.11
N ASP A 23 -2.34 0.43 2.72
CA ASP A 23 -1.23 1.17 3.33
C ASP A 23 -1.16 2.58 2.75
N PHE A 24 -1.66 3.55 3.52
CA PHE A 24 -1.66 4.97 3.18
C PHE A 24 -0.44 5.70 3.78
N GLY A 25 0.65 4.99 4.03
CA GLY A 25 1.90 5.55 4.56
C GLY A 25 2.74 6.28 3.49
N PRO A 26 3.85 6.93 3.92
CA PRO A 26 4.79 7.58 3.02
C PRO A 26 5.34 6.61 1.96
N GLY A 27 5.51 7.10 0.73
CA GLY A 27 6.03 6.30 -0.39
C GLY A 27 4.97 5.46 -1.11
N ARG A 28 3.68 5.66 -0.81
CA ARG A 28 2.56 5.03 -1.52
C ARG A 28 2.62 5.26 -3.04
N SER A 29 3.19 6.39 -3.48
CA SER A 29 3.39 6.70 -4.90
C SER A 29 4.29 5.70 -5.66
N LYS A 30 5.12 4.92 -4.96
CA LYS A 30 5.96 3.89 -5.57
C LYS A 30 5.13 2.73 -6.15
N PRO A 31 4.27 2.04 -5.37
CA PRO A 31 3.36 1.04 -5.90
C PRO A 31 2.17 1.64 -6.68
N PHE A 32 1.67 2.81 -6.28
CA PHE A 32 0.47 3.43 -6.84
C PHE A 32 0.78 4.83 -7.38
N GLY A 33 1.20 4.94 -8.64
CA GLY A 33 1.65 6.19 -9.26
C GLY A 33 0.57 7.28 -9.36
N ASN A 34 -0.71 6.93 -9.18
CA ASN A 34 -1.83 7.86 -9.07
C ASN A 34 -2.02 8.45 -7.66
N SER A 35 -1.19 8.03 -6.68
CA SER A 35 -1.25 8.47 -5.29
C SER A 35 0.03 9.19 -4.91
N ALA A 36 0.27 10.37 -5.48
CA ALA A 36 1.44 11.19 -5.13
C ALA A 36 1.31 11.76 -3.72
N ASP A 37 2.39 11.74 -2.93
CA ASP A 37 2.40 12.09 -1.51
C ASP A 37 1.78 13.47 -1.21
N ARG A 38 1.97 14.46 -2.11
CA ARG A 38 1.39 15.81 -1.99
C ARG A 38 -0.15 15.85 -2.08
N TYR A 39 -0.79 14.82 -2.64
CA TYR A 39 -2.24 14.68 -2.75
C TYR A 39 -2.80 13.75 -1.69
N LEU A 40 -1.97 12.86 -1.14
CA LEU A 40 -2.40 11.84 -0.20
C LEU A 40 -2.86 12.48 1.12
N LYS A 41 -4.15 12.31 1.42
CA LYS A 41 -4.73 12.75 2.68
C LYS A 41 -5.71 11.71 3.20
N VAL A 42 -5.38 11.10 4.31
CA VAL A 42 -6.29 10.20 5.03
C VAL A 42 -7.21 11.05 5.90
N HIS A 43 -8.52 11.00 5.61
CA HIS A 43 -9.54 11.72 6.38
C HIS A 43 -10.06 10.88 7.54
N ARG A 44 -10.25 9.58 7.30
CA ARG A 44 -10.68 8.59 8.28
C ARG A 44 -10.09 7.24 7.90
N LYS A 45 -9.68 6.45 8.90
CA LYS A 45 -9.28 5.05 8.73
C LYS A 45 -9.82 4.23 9.89
N GLY A 46 -10.56 3.19 9.57
CA GLY A 46 -11.05 2.15 10.47
C GLY A 46 -10.35 0.80 10.21
N PRO A 47 -10.82 -0.26 10.85
CA PRO A 47 -10.27 -1.60 10.66
C PRO A 47 -10.51 -2.17 9.24
N SER A 48 -11.62 -1.82 8.59
CA SER A 48 -12.01 -2.35 7.28
C SER A 48 -12.47 -1.29 6.27
N GLN A 49 -12.32 0.01 6.59
CA GLN A 49 -12.74 1.13 5.74
C GLN A 49 -11.83 2.33 5.91
N ALA A 50 -11.70 3.16 4.86
CA ALA A 50 -11.02 4.44 4.93
C ALA A 50 -11.62 5.46 3.95
N ASP A 51 -11.57 6.76 4.32
CA ASP A 51 -11.84 7.88 3.42
C ASP A 51 -10.50 8.57 3.13
N VAL A 52 -10.08 8.59 1.87
CA VAL A 52 -8.77 9.06 1.45
C VAL A 52 -8.89 9.95 0.22
N THR A 53 -8.17 11.08 0.20
CA THR A 53 -7.94 11.82 -1.05
C THR A 53 -6.61 11.38 -1.63
N GLU A 54 -6.62 11.00 -2.89
CA GLU A 54 -5.45 10.63 -3.69
C GLU A 54 -5.42 11.39 -4.99
N GLY A 55 -4.26 11.48 -5.62
CA GLY A 55 -4.16 12.15 -6.90
C GLY A 55 -2.73 12.27 -7.41
N SER A 56 -2.62 12.65 -8.68
CA SER A 56 -1.37 12.98 -9.36
C SER A 56 -1.64 13.88 -10.56
N ASN A 57 -0.64 14.65 -10.98
CA ASN A 57 -0.69 15.44 -12.22
C ASN A 57 -1.93 16.35 -12.36
N GLY A 58 -2.39 16.96 -11.25
CA GLY A 58 -3.55 17.85 -11.24
C GLY A 58 -4.91 17.16 -11.29
N ILE A 59 -4.95 15.83 -11.18
CA ILE A 59 -6.16 15.04 -11.03
C ILE A 59 -6.19 14.49 -9.61
N TRP A 60 -7.29 14.65 -8.92
CA TRP A 60 -7.48 14.10 -7.58
C TRP A 60 -8.87 13.48 -7.44
N GLU A 61 -8.96 12.50 -6.55
CA GLU A 61 -10.17 11.80 -6.16
C GLU A 61 -10.23 11.67 -4.64
N ARG A 62 -11.39 11.84 -4.07
CA ARG A 62 -11.71 11.38 -2.72
C ARG A 62 -12.40 10.04 -2.84
N LEU A 63 -11.78 9.02 -2.26
CA LEU A 63 -12.21 7.63 -2.35
C LEU A 63 -12.66 7.14 -0.97
N HIS A 64 -13.79 6.46 -0.96
CA HIS A 64 -14.18 5.59 0.14
C HIS A 64 -13.71 4.19 -0.19
N TYR A 65 -12.79 3.68 0.63
CA TYR A 65 -12.29 2.31 0.59
C TYR A 65 -13.11 1.44 1.53
N ASP A 66 -13.55 0.27 1.06
CA ASP A 66 -14.19 -0.77 1.86
C ASP A 66 -13.52 -2.12 1.56
N TRP A 67 -12.94 -2.76 2.60
CA TRP A 67 -12.33 -4.08 2.57
C TRP A 67 -12.87 -4.96 3.71
N SER A 68 -14.15 -4.79 4.05
CA SER A 68 -14.85 -5.63 5.02
C SER A 68 -15.06 -7.06 4.53
N ASP A 69 -15.04 -7.28 3.22
CA ASP A 69 -15.02 -8.59 2.58
C ASP A 69 -13.55 -9.03 2.37
N PRO A 70 -13.13 -10.21 2.88
CA PRO A 70 -11.75 -10.68 2.77
C PRO A 70 -11.30 -10.97 1.33
N ASP A 71 -12.24 -11.20 0.42
CA ASP A 71 -11.93 -11.51 -0.97
C ASP A 71 -12.31 -10.35 -1.93
N ARG A 72 -12.60 -9.15 -1.37
CA ARG A 72 -13.01 -8.00 -2.17
C ARG A 72 -12.62 -6.67 -1.54
N VAL A 73 -12.15 -5.74 -2.38
CA VAL A 73 -12.00 -4.33 -1.99
C VAL A 73 -12.76 -3.44 -2.96
N VAL A 74 -13.59 -2.55 -2.44
CA VAL A 74 -14.35 -1.57 -3.22
C VAL A 74 -13.84 -0.17 -2.91
N LEU A 75 -13.52 0.58 -3.94
CA LEU A 75 -13.16 1.99 -3.89
C LEU A 75 -14.25 2.79 -4.60
N THR A 76 -15.00 3.60 -3.88
CA THR A 76 -16.03 4.46 -4.46
C THR A 76 -15.53 5.90 -4.51
N THR A 77 -15.59 6.54 -5.69
CA THR A 77 -15.28 7.96 -5.81
C THR A 77 -16.41 8.78 -5.18
N THR A 78 -16.14 9.44 -4.06
CA THR A 78 -17.10 10.29 -3.36
C THR A 78 -17.00 11.75 -3.80
N ASP A 79 -15.80 12.19 -4.25
CA ASP A 79 -15.58 13.48 -4.89
C ASP A 79 -14.33 13.45 -5.78
N SER A 80 -14.24 14.31 -6.78
CA SER A 80 -13.10 14.45 -7.68
C SER A 80 -13.21 15.71 -8.50
N ASN A 81 -12.09 16.23 -9.00
CA ASN A 81 -12.14 17.34 -9.96
C ASN A 81 -12.48 16.92 -11.40
N VAL A 82 -12.50 15.62 -11.72
CA VAL A 82 -12.79 15.11 -13.08
C VAL A 82 -13.79 13.96 -13.12
N TRP A 83 -13.88 13.14 -12.08
CA TRP A 83 -14.71 11.96 -12.02
C TRP A 83 -15.96 12.21 -11.15
N GLY A 84 -17.01 11.46 -11.41
CA GLY A 84 -18.27 11.52 -10.67
C GLY A 84 -19.10 10.26 -10.90
N GLY A 85 -20.36 10.31 -10.55
CA GLY A 85 -21.31 9.22 -10.77
C GLY A 85 -20.89 7.90 -10.16
N ALA A 86 -20.81 6.86 -10.99
CA ALA A 86 -20.45 5.51 -10.58
C ALA A 86 -18.94 5.22 -10.64
N SER A 87 -18.09 6.26 -10.69
CA SER A 87 -16.65 6.06 -10.75
C SER A 87 -16.11 5.36 -9.51
N GLY A 88 -15.13 4.49 -9.73
CA GLY A 88 -14.52 3.73 -8.66
C GLY A 88 -13.77 2.52 -9.17
N HIS A 89 -13.26 1.70 -8.25
CA HIS A 89 -12.56 0.46 -8.54
C HIS A 89 -13.14 -0.66 -7.68
N THR A 90 -13.20 -1.86 -8.25
CA THR A 90 -13.49 -3.08 -7.48
C THR A 90 -12.39 -4.08 -7.74
N TYR A 91 -11.74 -4.54 -6.68
CA TYR A 91 -10.79 -5.65 -6.69
C TYR A 91 -11.53 -6.89 -6.19
N THR A 92 -11.36 -8.00 -6.88
CA THR A 92 -11.87 -9.32 -6.47
C THR A 92 -10.69 -10.28 -6.45
N PHE A 93 -10.55 -11.06 -5.38
CA PHE A 93 -9.46 -12.01 -5.17
C PHE A 93 -9.99 -13.43 -5.22
N THR A 94 -9.34 -14.29 -6.00
CA THR A 94 -9.65 -15.71 -6.07
C THR A 94 -8.40 -16.51 -5.70
N ARG A 95 -8.46 -17.26 -4.61
CA ARG A 95 -7.36 -18.14 -4.18
C ARG A 95 -7.27 -19.34 -5.09
N ARG A 96 -6.08 -19.65 -5.56
CA ARG A 96 -5.81 -20.79 -6.42
C ARG A 96 -5.30 -21.99 -5.62
N PRO A 97 -5.51 -23.23 -6.11
CA PRO A 97 -5.00 -24.44 -5.47
C PRO A 97 -3.47 -24.49 -5.36
N ASP A 98 -2.74 -23.79 -6.25
CA ASP A 98 -1.28 -23.69 -6.26
C ASP A 98 -0.71 -22.66 -5.27
N GLY A 99 -1.58 -22.03 -4.46
CA GLY A 99 -1.20 -21.01 -3.48
C GLY A 99 -1.12 -19.60 -4.03
N ALA A 100 -1.25 -19.40 -5.34
CA ALA A 100 -1.34 -18.09 -5.95
C ALA A 100 -2.73 -17.46 -5.76
N THR A 101 -2.85 -16.18 -6.06
CA THR A 101 -4.12 -15.43 -6.04
C THR A 101 -4.35 -14.79 -7.40
N ASP A 102 -5.51 -15.02 -8.00
CA ASP A 102 -5.97 -14.24 -9.13
C ASP A 102 -6.64 -12.95 -8.64
N ILE A 103 -6.28 -11.83 -9.28
CA ILE A 103 -6.82 -10.50 -8.97
C ILE A 103 -7.53 -9.98 -10.21
N ASP A 104 -8.84 -9.79 -10.10
CA ASP A 104 -9.65 -9.14 -11.10
C ASP A 104 -10.00 -7.72 -10.65
N VAL A 105 -9.73 -6.73 -11.50
CA VAL A 105 -10.02 -5.32 -11.20
C VAL A 105 -10.98 -4.75 -12.24
N ALA A 106 -12.12 -4.26 -11.79
CA ALA A 106 -13.02 -3.43 -12.58
C ALA A 106 -12.78 -1.96 -12.24
N VAL A 107 -12.38 -1.16 -13.23
CA VAL A 107 -12.20 0.29 -13.12
C VAL A 107 -13.34 0.97 -13.86
N VAL A 108 -14.19 1.69 -13.14
CA VAL A 108 -15.29 2.49 -13.72
C VAL A 108 -14.90 3.96 -13.70
N ARG A 109 -15.07 4.63 -14.84
CA ARG A 109 -14.81 6.06 -15.01
C ARG A 109 -15.99 6.76 -15.65
N ASP A 110 -16.62 7.64 -14.89
CA ASP A 110 -17.70 8.51 -15.34
C ASP A 110 -17.24 9.96 -15.27
N GLY A 111 -17.02 10.58 -16.42
CA GLY A 111 -16.49 11.95 -16.50
C GLY A 111 -17.54 12.97 -16.11
N LYS A 112 -17.31 13.70 -15.01
CA LYS A 112 -18.24 14.72 -14.49
C LYS A 112 -18.22 16.03 -15.28
N ASN A 113 -17.17 16.27 -16.09
CA ASN A 113 -17.00 17.46 -16.91
C ASN A 113 -16.34 17.10 -18.24
N PHE A 114 -16.16 18.09 -19.15
CA PHE A 114 -15.55 17.84 -20.46
C PHE A 114 -14.16 17.20 -20.35
N LYS A 115 -13.31 17.68 -19.43
CA LYS A 115 -11.98 17.09 -19.17
C LYS A 115 -12.08 15.63 -18.73
N GLY A 116 -12.99 15.31 -17.81
CA GLY A 116 -13.22 13.94 -17.33
C GLY A 116 -13.76 13.03 -18.44
N ARG A 117 -14.67 13.53 -19.28
CA ARG A 117 -15.20 12.77 -20.43
C ARG A 117 -14.12 12.46 -21.46
N LEU A 118 -13.27 13.46 -21.77
CA LEU A 118 -12.15 13.27 -22.69
C LEU A 118 -11.14 12.26 -22.13
N LEU A 119 -10.77 12.38 -20.84
CA LEU A 119 -9.90 11.42 -20.17
C LEU A 119 -10.52 10.01 -20.14
N GLY A 120 -11.80 9.88 -19.85
CA GLY A 120 -12.53 8.60 -19.87
C GLY A 120 -12.52 7.95 -21.25
N PHE A 121 -12.66 8.75 -22.32
CA PHE A 121 -12.56 8.29 -23.70
C PHE A 121 -11.13 7.80 -24.02
N VAL A 122 -10.11 8.58 -23.67
CA VAL A 122 -8.69 8.20 -23.88
C VAL A 122 -8.34 6.94 -23.12
N LEU A 123 -8.77 6.82 -21.85
CA LEU A 123 -8.54 5.62 -21.04
C LEU A 123 -9.26 4.39 -21.63
N GLY A 124 -10.47 4.56 -22.16
CA GLY A 124 -11.21 3.48 -22.78
C GLY A 124 -10.62 3.02 -24.13
N SER A 125 -9.94 3.92 -24.87
CA SER A 125 -9.47 3.64 -26.22
C SER A 125 -7.99 3.26 -26.29
N ILE A 126 -7.11 3.95 -25.55
CA ILE A 126 -5.65 3.81 -25.63
C ILE A 126 -5.05 3.50 -24.26
N GLY A 127 -5.77 3.83 -23.18
CA GLY A 127 -5.26 3.80 -21.81
C GLY A 127 -5.20 2.40 -21.18
N ARG A 128 -5.74 1.37 -21.84
CA ARG A 128 -5.74 0.00 -21.27
C ARG A 128 -4.31 -0.46 -20.97
N GLY A 129 -3.39 -0.32 -21.91
CA GLY A 129 -1.99 -0.73 -21.74
C GLY A 129 -1.29 0.05 -20.61
N VAL A 130 -1.61 1.35 -20.44
CA VAL A 130 -1.08 2.16 -19.34
C VAL A 130 -1.60 1.66 -17.99
N LEU A 131 -2.90 1.35 -17.90
CA LEU A 131 -3.51 0.82 -16.68
C LEU A 131 -3.00 -0.60 -16.37
N GLU A 132 -2.84 -1.45 -17.38
CA GLU A 132 -2.25 -2.79 -17.22
C GLU A 132 -0.81 -2.70 -16.69
N SER A 133 0.02 -1.80 -17.25
CA SER A 133 1.39 -1.57 -16.78
C SER A 133 1.43 -1.01 -15.35
N ALA A 134 0.54 -0.08 -15.02
CA ALA A 134 0.44 0.46 -13.67
C ALA A 134 -0.01 -0.60 -12.66
N PHE A 135 -0.97 -1.43 -13.04
CA PHE A 135 -1.44 -2.54 -12.22
C PHE A 135 -0.35 -3.59 -11.99
N GLU A 136 0.37 -3.98 -13.05
CA GLU A 136 1.52 -4.90 -12.92
C GLU A 136 2.60 -4.35 -11.98
N LYS A 137 2.91 -3.07 -12.06
CA LYS A 137 3.88 -2.42 -11.14
C LYS A 137 3.41 -2.48 -9.68
N SER A 138 2.11 -2.26 -9.43
CA SER A 138 1.57 -2.32 -8.07
C SER A 138 1.60 -3.75 -7.51
N VAL A 139 1.28 -4.76 -8.33
CA VAL A 139 1.38 -6.18 -7.95
C VAL A 139 2.83 -6.52 -7.57
N LYS A 140 3.79 -6.25 -8.46
CA LYS A 140 5.21 -6.52 -8.21
C LYS A 140 5.76 -5.81 -6.97
N ALA A 141 5.33 -4.57 -6.73
CA ALA A 141 5.77 -3.82 -5.55
C ALA A 141 5.24 -4.42 -4.24
N ILE A 142 4.01 -4.94 -4.24
CA ILE A 142 3.42 -5.62 -3.09
C ILE A 142 4.12 -6.98 -2.87
N GLU A 143 4.38 -7.77 -3.92
CA GLU A 143 5.13 -9.02 -3.83
C GLU A 143 6.52 -8.80 -3.22
N ALA A 144 7.29 -7.85 -3.75
CA ALA A 144 8.64 -7.53 -3.27
C ALA A 144 8.66 -7.09 -1.79
N ARG A 145 7.60 -6.39 -1.33
CA ARG A 145 7.45 -6.01 0.08
C ARG A 145 7.24 -7.23 0.97
N ASN A 146 6.42 -8.18 0.53
CA ASN A 146 6.11 -9.39 1.28
C ASN A 146 7.35 -10.30 1.37
N ASP A 147 8.10 -10.48 0.27
CA ASP A 147 9.35 -11.25 0.25
C ASP A 147 10.40 -10.67 1.20
N SER A 148 10.46 -9.33 1.29
CA SER A 148 11.39 -8.65 2.21
C SER A 148 11.02 -8.86 3.69
N SER A 149 9.74 -9.06 3.98
CA SER A 149 9.22 -9.29 5.33
C SER A 149 9.44 -10.74 5.81
N VAL A 150 9.68 -11.67 4.89
CA VAL A 150 9.86 -13.11 5.16
C VAL A 150 11.34 -13.49 5.32
N LYS A 151 12.32 -12.60 4.99
CA LYS A 151 13.74 -12.92 5.19
C LYS A 151 14.04 -13.14 6.68
N PRO A 152 14.47 -14.35 7.10
CA PRO A 152 14.82 -14.59 8.50
C PRO A 152 16.01 -13.70 8.88
N VAL A 153 15.91 -13.08 10.07
CA VAL A 153 17.05 -12.43 10.73
C VAL A 153 18.18 -13.46 10.80
N GLN A 154 19.30 -13.19 10.13
CA GLN A 154 20.45 -14.07 10.18
C GLN A 154 20.97 -14.15 11.62
N PRO A 155 21.34 -15.35 12.15
CA PRO A 155 21.80 -15.54 13.53
C PRO A 155 23.05 -14.74 13.91
N GLY A 156 23.68 -14.02 12.98
CA GLY A 156 24.87 -13.21 13.19
C GLY A 156 24.63 -11.86 13.88
N ASP A 157 23.42 -11.29 13.81
CA ASP A 157 23.16 -9.94 14.34
C ASP A 157 22.84 -9.91 15.84
N GLN A 158 22.66 -11.08 16.49
CA GLN A 158 22.39 -11.14 17.93
C GLN A 158 23.66 -11.08 18.80
N ALA A 159 24.86 -11.18 18.24
CA ALA A 159 26.11 -11.18 19.01
C ALA A 159 26.53 -9.78 19.52
N SER A 160 25.88 -8.69 19.07
CA SER A 160 26.24 -7.32 19.44
C SER A 160 25.41 -6.72 20.60
N LEU A 161 24.45 -7.46 21.16
CA LEU A 161 23.57 -6.99 22.24
C LEU A 161 23.82 -7.69 23.58
N ALA A 162 25.01 -8.30 23.80
CA ALA A 162 25.38 -8.77 25.12
C ALA A 162 25.60 -7.55 26.06
N PRO A 163 24.91 -7.46 27.20
CA PRO A 163 25.12 -6.38 28.15
C PRO A 163 26.55 -6.49 28.72
N ARG A 164 27.35 -5.46 28.54
CA ARG A 164 28.64 -5.34 29.25
C ARG A 164 28.31 -5.27 30.74
N GLY A 165 28.66 -6.34 31.46
CA GLY A 165 28.54 -6.38 32.92
C GLY A 165 29.36 -5.26 33.57
N PRO A 166 28.93 -4.79 34.76
CA PRO A 166 29.60 -3.69 35.44
C PRO A 166 31.00 -4.12 35.88
N ALA A 167 32.02 -3.33 35.52
CA ALA A 167 33.38 -3.49 36.00
C ALA A 167 33.40 -3.34 37.54
N LEU A 168 33.86 -4.39 38.23
CA LEU A 168 34.15 -4.35 39.68
C LEU A 168 35.25 -3.33 39.95
N ALA A 169 34.90 -2.19 40.54
CA ALA A 169 35.84 -1.25 41.07
C ALA A 169 36.51 -1.82 42.33
N VAL A 170 37.82 -2.14 42.22
CA VAL A 170 38.63 -2.50 43.36
C VAL A 170 38.98 -1.24 44.15
N ALA A 171 38.47 -1.15 45.37
CA ALA A 171 38.81 -0.05 46.31
C ALA A 171 40.23 -0.16 46.82
N PRO A 172 40.99 0.93 46.95
CA PRO A 172 42.33 0.90 47.53
C PRO A 172 42.26 0.76 49.08
N ARG A 173 43.05 -0.19 49.61
CA ARG A 173 43.25 -0.38 51.04
C ARG A 173 43.94 0.83 51.66
N ASN A 174 43.32 1.48 52.57
CA ASN A 174 43.87 2.51 53.42
C ASN A 174 44.80 1.85 54.49
N ARG A 175 46.06 2.20 54.45
CA ARG A 175 47.07 1.80 55.42
C ARG A 175 47.14 2.85 56.53
N GLU A 176 46.52 2.54 57.66
CA GLU A 176 46.80 3.29 58.88
C GLU A 176 48.23 3.15 59.32
N ARG A 177 48.92 4.28 59.43
CA ARG A 177 50.18 4.38 60.21
C ARG A 177 49.90 5.07 61.51
N ARG A 178 50.04 4.29 62.58
CA ARG A 178 50.26 4.81 63.92
C ARG A 178 51.62 5.51 64.01
N ALA A 179 51.70 6.63 64.69
CA ALA A 179 52.84 7.04 65.50
C ALA A 179 52.43 8.14 66.50
N SER A 180 52.63 7.80 67.72
CA SER A 180 53.08 8.55 68.91
C SER A 180 52.28 9.77 69.32
#